data_39ecac264ecf4a0e54a5f55d9bfadeb2
#
_entry.id   39ecac264ecf4a0e54a5f55d9bfadeb2
#
_cell.length_a   1.000
_cell.length_b   1.000
_cell.length_c   1.000
_cell.angle_alpha   90.00
_cell.angle_beta   90.00
_cell.angle_gamma   90.00
#
_symmetry.space_group_name_H-M   'P 1'
#
loop_
_entity.id
_entity.type
_entity.pdbx_description
1 polymer ?
#
loop_
_entity_poly.entity_id
_entity_poly.type
_entity_poly.pdbx_seq_one_letter_code
_entity_poly.pdbx_strand_id
1 'polypeptide(L)'
;MSSLGPRRHLPELLDADDVAPADAERSVRALSQVNRRFGGDRAMRRHLRDMRHAPRLSVLDVGGGGGDLPLRLREWARADGGRWKIVILDRHPFLTRVAQEKLEREDAGWVVRGDALRIPFPDDTFDVVTCNLTLHHFRDADAVRVLRELGRVARRRVVVSDLERHRLHYLVVRVLAATLWRRDPITRTDAPRSILQAFTAQELVDLAQEAGLAPGTVRRHFPYRLVLDAGARRENRGAPGP
;
A
#
# COMPACT_ATOMS: atom_id res chain seq x y z
N MET A 1 4.76 26.25 1.05
CA MET A 1 5.92 25.89 0.20
C MET A 1 6.83 24.93 0.94
N SER A 2 6.55 23.62 0.89
CA SER A 2 7.28 22.61 1.68
C SER A 2 7.74 21.40 0.85
N SER A 3 7.73 21.51 -0.47
CA SER A 3 8.15 20.48 -1.40
C SER A 3 9.67 20.30 -1.42
N LEU A 4 10.14 19.05 -1.48
CA LEU A 4 11.56 18.66 -1.65
C LEU A 4 12.08 18.84 -3.09
N GLY A 5 11.37 19.59 -3.94
CA GLY A 5 11.65 19.65 -5.37
C GLY A 5 11.00 18.49 -6.14
N PRO A 6 11.41 18.26 -7.39
CA PRO A 6 10.85 17.20 -8.22
C PRO A 6 11.07 15.82 -7.59
N ARG A 7 10.15 14.91 -7.87
CA ARG A 7 10.22 13.51 -7.45
C ARG A 7 11.46 12.86 -8.05
N ARG A 8 12.14 12.03 -7.24
CA ARG A 8 13.31 11.26 -7.69
C ARG A 8 12.96 9.79 -7.68
N HIS A 9 13.39 9.07 -8.69
CA HIS A 9 13.27 7.61 -8.70
C HIS A 9 14.65 7.01 -8.37
N LEU A 10 14.74 6.38 -7.20
CA LEU A 10 15.96 5.80 -6.66
C LEU A 10 15.67 4.33 -6.31
N PRO A 11 16.42 3.35 -6.87
CA PRO A 11 16.18 1.95 -6.52
C PRO A 11 16.42 1.73 -5.02
N GLU A 12 15.51 1.01 -4.37
CA GLU A 12 15.65 0.61 -2.98
C GLU A 12 16.46 -0.67 -2.87
N LEU A 13 17.24 -0.80 -1.81
CA LEU A 13 18.05 -2.00 -1.58
C LEU A 13 17.19 -3.23 -1.31
N LEU A 14 16.06 -3.03 -0.63
CA LEU A 14 15.12 -4.11 -0.34
C LEU A 14 14.49 -4.72 -1.60
N ASP A 15 14.43 -3.95 -2.69
CA ASP A 15 13.86 -4.41 -3.97
C ASP A 15 14.83 -5.25 -4.81
N ALA A 16 16.10 -5.38 -4.39
CA ALA A 16 17.09 -6.14 -5.12
C ALA A 16 16.87 -7.66 -4.93
N ASP A 17 17.04 -8.42 -6.00
CA ASP A 17 16.80 -9.88 -6.01
C ASP A 17 17.80 -10.67 -5.15
N ASP A 18 18.95 -10.09 -4.82
CA ASP A 18 20.06 -10.70 -4.08
C ASP A 18 20.10 -10.36 -2.59
N VAL A 19 19.06 -9.71 -2.07
CA VAL A 19 18.96 -9.41 -0.63
C VAL A 19 18.89 -10.69 0.19
N ALA A 20 19.80 -10.82 1.16
CA ALA A 20 19.78 -11.98 2.05
C ALA A 20 18.44 -12.07 2.81
N PRO A 21 17.79 -13.25 2.90
CA PRO A 21 16.50 -13.41 3.54
C PRO A 21 16.41 -12.84 4.96
N ALA A 22 17.46 -12.99 5.76
CA ALA A 22 17.53 -12.47 7.13
C ALA A 22 17.54 -10.93 7.16
N ASP A 23 18.14 -10.28 6.18
CA ASP A 23 18.20 -8.82 6.09
C ASP A 23 16.86 -8.28 5.59
N ALA A 24 16.25 -8.93 4.60
CA ALA A 24 14.90 -8.61 4.13
C ALA A 24 13.87 -8.71 5.27
N GLU A 25 13.91 -9.80 6.03
CA GLU A 25 13.00 -10.00 7.18
C GLU A 25 13.19 -8.93 8.25
N ARG A 26 14.43 -8.58 8.58
CA ARG A 26 14.75 -7.54 9.55
C ARG A 26 14.19 -6.18 9.11
N SER A 27 14.44 -5.80 7.86
CA SER A 27 13.97 -4.53 7.29
C SER A 27 12.45 -4.47 7.22
N VAL A 28 11.79 -5.53 6.77
CA VAL A 28 10.32 -5.60 6.74
C VAL A 28 9.72 -5.51 8.14
N ARG A 29 10.31 -6.17 9.13
CA ARG A 29 9.88 -6.04 10.53
C ARG A 29 10.04 -4.60 11.05
N ALA A 30 11.18 -3.95 10.76
CA ALA A 30 11.42 -2.57 11.14
C ALA A 30 10.38 -1.63 10.49
N LEU A 31 10.14 -1.75 9.19
CA LEU A 31 9.15 -0.98 8.45
C LEU A 31 7.73 -1.22 8.97
N SER A 32 7.35 -2.46 9.28
CA SER A 32 6.05 -2.80 9.87
C SER A 32 5.86 -2.13 11.23
N GLN A 33 6.89 -2.12 12.09
CA GLN A 33 6.86 -1.45 13.39
C GLN A 33 6.72 0.07 13.24
N VAL A 34 7.48 0.67 12.31
CA VAL A 34 7.40 2.10 11.99
C VAL A 34 6.00 2.44 11.48
N ASN A 35 5.49 1.68 10.51
CA ASN A 35 4.14 1.89 9.96
C ASN A 35 3.06 1.85 11.05
N ARG A 36 3.15 0.89 11.97
CA ARG A 36 2.25 0.77 13.12
C ARG A 36 2.37 1.95 14.09
N ARG A 37 3.60 2.33 14.49
CA ARG A 37 3.86 3.41 15.46
C ARG A 37 3.52 4.79 14.90
N PHE A 38 3.74 5.00 13.61
CA PHE A 38 3.50 6.27 12.93
C PHE A 38 2.14 6.33 12.21
N GLY A 39 1.16 5.56 12.70
CA GLY A 39 -0.25 5.76 12.36
C GLY A 39 -0.73 5.20 11.03
N GLY A 40 0.09 4.39 10.31
CA GLY A 40 -0.32 3.77 9.05
C GLY A 40 -1.57 2.91 9.19
N ASP A 41 -1.60 2.04 10.19
CA ASP A 41 -2.77 1.22 10.50
C ASP A 41 -4.00 2.08 10.84
N ARG A 42 -3.82 3.16 11.61
CA ARG A 42 -4.91 4.07 11.98
C ARG A 42 -5.47 4.80 10.75
N ALA A 43 -4.61 5.22 9.84
CA ALA A 43 -5.02 5.86 8.61
C ALA A 43 -5.89 4.92 7.77
N MET A 44 -5.44 3.68 7.54
CA MET A 44 -6.20 2.67 6.79
C MET A 44 -7.54 2.33 7.47
N ARG A 45 -7.55 2.08 8.78
CA ARG A 45 -8.78 1.81 9.54
C ARG A 45 -9.80 2.93 9.45
N ARG A 46 -9.35 4.20 9.41
CA ARG A 46 -10.24 5.35 9.26
C ARG A 46 -10.99 5.34 7.93
N HIS A 47 -10.32 4.95 6.85
CA HIS A 47 -10.89 4.89 5.51
C HIS A 47 -11.71 3.63 5.24
N LEU A 48 -11.52 2.57 6.03
CA LEU A 48 -12.27 1.31 5.93
C LEU A 48 -13.32 1.14 7.03
N ARG A 49 -13.57 2.19 7.82
CA ARG A 49 -14.42 2.11 9.02
C ARG A 49 -15.87 1.71 8.72
N ASP A 50 -16.43 2.19 7.63
CA ASP A 50 -17.79 1.89 7.19
C ASP A 50 -17.96 0.45 6.71
N MET A 51 -16.86 -0.23 6.36
CA MET A 51 -16.84 -1.61 5.89
C MET A 51 -16.46 -2.64 6.97
N ARG A 52 -16.06 -2.19 8.16
CA ARG A 52 -15.50 -3.07 9.18
C ARG A 52 -16.46 -4.15 9.67
N HIS A 53 -17.78 -3.85 9.69
CA HIS A 53 -18.84 -4.78 10.10
C HIS A 53 -19.38 -5.65 8.96
N ALA A 54 -18.81 -5.55 7.76
CA ALA A 54 -19.29 -6.30 6.62
C ALA A 54 -19.25 -7.82 6.92
N PRO A 55 -20.36 -8.53 6.79
CA PRO A 55 -20.43 -9.96 7.13
C PRO A 55 -19.57 -10.81 6.20
N ARG A 56 -19.28 -10.31 5.01
CA ARG A 56 -18.31 -10.87 4.05
C ARG A 56 -17.68 -9.73 3.28
N LEU A 57 -16.36 -9.69 3.24
CA LEU A 57 -15.61 -8.73 2.45
C LEU A 57 -14.37 -9.42 1.86
N SER A 58 -14.20 -9.29 0.55
CA SER A 58 -12.99 -9.70 -0.15
C SER A 58 -12.04 -8.51 -0.30
N VAL A 59 -10.82 -8.67 0.20
CA VAL A 59 -9.80 -7.61 0.17
C VAL A 59 -8.57 -8.11 -0.56
N LEU A 60 -8.13 -7.38 -1.60
CA LEU A 60 -6.81 -7.57 -2.21
C LEU A 60 -5.87 -6.50 -1.65
N ASP A 61 -4.72 -6.91 -1.12
CA ASP A 61 -3.65 -5.99 -0.72
C ASP A 61 -2.47 -6.13 -1.71
N VAL A 62 -2.23 -5.08 -2.47
CA VAL A 62 -1.21 -5.05 -3.54
C VAL A 62 0.08 -4.45 -2.99
N GLY A 63 1.19 -5.19 -3.14
CA GLY A 63 2.45 -4.88 -2.49
C GLY A 63 2.38 -5.13 -0.97
N GLY A 64 1.63 -6.16 -0.56
CA GLY A 64 1.36 -6.43 0.86
C GLY A 64 2.54 -6.99 1.64
N GLY A 65 3.68 -7.23 0.98
CA GLY A 65 4.91 -7.70 1.62
C GLY A 65 4.69 -8.93 2.48
N GLY A 66 5.12 -8.87 3.74
CA GLY A 66 4.95 -9.95 4.72
C GLY A 66 3.57 -10.09 5.35
N GLY A 67 2.53 -9.38 4.86
CA GLY A 67 1.13 -9.56 5.26
C GLY A 67 0.71 -8.91 6.59
N ASP A 68 1.59 -8.13 7.22
CA ASP A 68 1.33 -7.62 8.58
C ASP A 68 0.14 -6.64 8.64
N LEU A 69 0.02 -5.72 7.71
CA LEU A 69 -1.05 -4.73 7.70
C LEU A 69 -2.42 -5.36 7.39
N PRO A 70 -2.59 -6.12 6.29
CA PRO A 70 -3.88 -6.72 5.96
C PRO A 70 -4.39 -7.66 7.06
N LEU A 71 -3.51 -8.44 7.71
CA LEU A 71 -3.90 -9.27 8.85
C LEU A 71 -4.40 -8.45 10.04
N ARG A 72 -3.70 -7.36 10.40
CA ARG A 72 -4.16 -6.46 11.48
C ARG A 72 -5.47 -5.74 11.14
N LEU A 73 -5.73 -5.44 9.88
CA LEU A 73 -7.02 -4.88 9.43
C LEU A 73 -8.14 -5.92 9.53
N ARG A 74 -7.85 -7.17 9.13
CA ARG A 74 -8.79 -8.28 9.28
C ARG A 74 -9.14 -8.55 10.75
N GLU A 75 -8.13 -8.61 11.62
CA GLU A 75 -8.33 -8.78 13.05
C GLU A 75 -9.18 -7.65 13.66
N TRP A 76 -8.88 -6.41 13.28
CA TRP A 76 -9.66 -5.25 13.66
C TRP A 76 -11.13 -5.36 13.21
N ALA A 77 -11.40 -5.80 11.99
CA ALA A 77 -12.77 -6.02 11.52
C ALA A 77 -13.45 -7.17 12.26
N ARG A 78 -12.71 -8.26 12.52
CA ARG A 78 -13.21 -9.44 13.24
C ARG A 78 -13.66 -9.10 14.66
N ALA A 79 -12.97 -8.21 15.35
CA ALA A 79 -13.35 -7.74 16.69
C ALA A 79 -14.75 -7.10 16.72
N ASP A 80 -15.26 -6.62 15.59
CA ASP A 80 -16.58 -6.03 15.41
C ASP A 80 -17.54 -6.90 14.58
N GLY A 81 -17.26 -8.20 14.46
CA GLY A 81 -18.09 -9.17 13.75
C GLY A 81 -17.90 -9.23 12.23
N GLY A 82 -17.01 -8.43 11.68
CA GLY A 82 -16.67 -8.48 10.26
C GLY A 82 -15.92 -9.76 9.87
N ARG A 83 -16.15 -10.24 8.65
CA ARG A 83 -15.46 -11.42 8.10
C ARG A 83 -14.79 -11.05 6.80
N TRP A 84 -13.51 -10.75 6.88
CA TRP A 84 -12.70 -10.36 5.73
C TRP A 84 -11.84 -11.55 5.28
N LYS A 85 -11.93 -11.85 3.98
CA LYS A 85 -10.96 -12.71 3.31
C LYS A 85 -9.89 -11.85 2.65
N ILE A 86 -8.63 -12.18 2.92
CA ILE A 86 -7.48 -11.43 2.44
C ILE A 86 -6.82 -12.19 1.31
N VAL A 87 -6.55 -11.48 0.24
CA VAL A 87 -5.60 -11.91 -0.80
C VAL A 87 -4.46 -10.91 -0.81
N ILE A 88 -3.23 -11.38 -0.80
CA ILE A 88 -2.04 -10.55 -0.92
C ILE A 88 -1.43 -10.79 -2.29
N LEU A 89 -1.11 -9.71 -3.00
CA LEU A 89 -0.30 -9.77 -4.21
C LEU A 89 1.01 -9.05 -3.94
N ASP A 90 2.12 -9.75 -4.12
CA ASP A 90 3.45 -9.17 -4.02
C ASP A 90 4.40 -9.85 -5.02
N ARG A 91 5.43 -9.14 -5.48
CA ARG A 91 6.40 -9.71 -6.42
C ARG A 91 7.54 -10.46 -5.72
N HIS A 92 7.85 -10.09 -4.47
CA HIS A 92 9.03 -10.54 -3.77
C HIS A 92 8.87 -11.98 -3.25
N PRO A 93 9.68 -12.95 -3.72
CA PRO A 93 9.47 -14.38 -3.45
C PRO A 93 9.59 -14.74 -1.96
N PHE A 94 10.49 -14.10 -1.22
CA PHE A 94 10.64 -14.34 0.21
C PHE A 94 9.46 -13.78 1.01
N LEU A 95 9.01 -12.55 0.71
CA LEU A 95 7.90 -11.91 1.43
C LEU A 95 6.58 -12.62 1.19
N THR A 96 6.32 -13.07 -0.04
CA THR A 96 5.11 -13.86 -0.36
C THR A 96 5.07 -15.16 0.43
N ARG A 97 6.20 -15.85 0.61
CA ARG A 97 6.26 -17.05 1.45
C ARG A 97 5.97 -16.74 2.92
N VAL A 98 6.57 -15.69 3.48
CA VAL A 98 6.31 -15.25 4.87
C VAL A 98 4.84 -14.87 5.07
N ALA A 99 4.26 -14.16 4.12
CA ALA A 99 2.85 -13.80 4.15
C ALA A 99 1.95 -15.03 4.07
N GLN A 100 2.25 -16.00 3.19
CA GLN A 100 1.48 -17.24 3.04
C GLN A 100 1.44 -18.03 4.35
N GLU A 101 2.58 -18.23 5.00
CA GLU A 101 2.65 -18.91 6.30
C GLU A 101 1.78 -18.23 7.38
N LYS A 102 1.73 -16.90 7.38
CA LYS A 102 0.89 -16.15 8.33
C LYS A 102 -0.61 -16.30 8.02
N LEU A 103 -0.98 -16.19 6.74
CA LEU A 103 -2.39 -16.30 6.33
C LEU A 103 -2.95 -17.71 6.57
N GLU A 104 -2.16 -18.75 6.32
CA GLU A 104 -2.52 -20.13 6.59
C GLU A 104 -2.78 -20.41 8.07
N ARG A 105 -1.88 -19.94 8.96
CA ARG A 105 -2.06 -20.09 10.42
C ARG A 105 -3.36 -19.48 10.95
N GLU A 106 -3.85 -18.44 10.28
CA GLU A 106 -5.05 -17.70 10.71
C GLU A 106 -6.30 -18.04 9.89
N ASP A 107 -6.21 -18.94 8.93
CA ASP A 107 -7.27 -19.18 7.92
C ASP A 107 -7.80 -17.85 7.34
N ALA A 108 -6.87 -16.98 6.97
CA ALA A 108 -7.18 -15.61 6.61
C ALA A 108 -7.38 -15.40 5.11
N GLY A 109 -6.80 -16.26 4.29
CA GLY A 109 -6.78 -16.13 2.83
C GLY A 109 -5.55 -16.74 2.21
N TRP A 110 -5.05 -16.15 1.12
CA TRP A 110 -3.91 -16.69 0.39
C TRP A 110 -3.06 -15.57 -0.23
N VAL A 111 -1.89 -15.96 -0.75
CA VAL A 111 -0.94 -15.06 -1.40
C VAL A 111 -0.78 -15.46 -2.86
N VAL A 112 -0.68 -14.45 -3.72
CA VAL A 112 -0.35 -14.61 -5.13
C VAL A 112 0.94 -13.85 -5.40
N ARG A 113 1.93 -14.54 -5.95
CA ARG A 113 3.12 -13.86 -6.47
C ARG A 113 2.80 -13.27 -7.84
N GLY A 114 2.90 -11.93 -7.97
CA GLY A 114 2.55 -11.25 -9.20
C GLY A 114 3.01 -9.80 -9.23
N ASP A 115 2.80 -9.18 -10.40
CA ASP A 115 3.16 -7.79 -10.66
C ASP A 115 1.93 -6.88 -10.54
N ALA A 116 2.09 -5.78 -9.81
CA ALA A 116 1.06 -4.75 -9.66
C ALA A 116 0.72 -4.04 -10.98
N LEU A 117 1.62 -4.07 -11.96
CA LEU A 117 1.39 -3.55 -13.31
C LEU A 117 0.46 -4.44 -14.15
N ARG A 118 0.24 -5.69 -13.73
CA ARG A 118 -0.64 -6.65 -14.39
C ARG A 118 -1.20 -7.62 -13.36
N ILE A 119 -2.23 -7.20 -12.65
CA ILE A 119 -2.86 -7.98 -11.58
C ILE A 119 -3.59 -9.19 -12.18
N PRO A 120 -3.25 -10.45 -11.77
CA PRO A 120 -3.75 -11.67 -12.42
C PRO A 120 -5.15 -12.07 -11.94
N PHE A 121 -6.06 -11.10 -11.86
CA PHE A 121 -7.46 -11.33 -11.49
C PHE A 121 -8.38 -10.64 -12.51
N PRO A 122 -9.58 -11.17 -12.74
CA PRO A 122 -10.61 -10.51 -13.53
C PRO A 122 -11.03 -9.16 -12.94
N ASP A 123 -11.70 -8.37 -13.76
CA ASP A 123 -12.33 -7.13 -13.34
C ASP A 123 -13.34 -7.39 -12.21
N ASP A 124 -13.54 -6.39 -11.33
CA ASP A 124 -14.53 -6.44 -10.25
C ASP A 124 -14.42 -7.69 -9.33
N THR A 125 -13.23 -8.23 -9.11
CA THR A 125 -13.04 -9.45 -8.32
C THR A 125 -13.16 -9.18 -6.82
N PHE A 126 -12.61 -8.06 -6.34
CA PHE A 126 -12.49 -7.76 -4.90
C PHE A 126 -13.40 -6.61 -4.50
N ASP A 127 -14.03 -6.70 -3.33
CA ASP A 127 -14.84 -5.61 -2.81
C ASP A 127 -13.98 -4.36 -2.54
N VAL A 128 -12.79 -4.59 -1.97
CA VAL A 128 -11.82 -3.52 -1.66
C VAL A 128 -10.43 -3.93 -2.14
N VAL A 129 -9.73 -2.99 -2.74
CA VAL A 129 -8.32 -3.14 -3.09
C VAL A 129 -7.51 -2.11 -2.30
N THR A 130 -6.51 -2.59 -1.58
CA THR A 130 -5.59 -1.76 -0.82
C THR A 130 -4.19 -1.80 -1.43
N CYS A 131 -3.45 -0.70 -1.26
CA CYS A 131 -2.04 -0.62 -1.63
C CYS A 131 -1.36 0.29 -0.59
N ASN A 132 -0.41 -0.26 0.17
CA ASN A 132 0.20 0.48 1.27
C ASN A 132 1.72 0.49 1.16
N LEU A 133 2.32 1.68 1.16
CA LEU A 133 3.78 1.88 1.05
C LEU A 133 4.39 1.19 -0.17
N THR A 134 3.73 1.27 -1.31
CA THR A 134 4.12 0.56 -2.52
C THR A 134 4.10 1.45 -3.75
N LEU A 135 3.16 2.41 -3.84
CA LEU A 135 2.98 3.19 -5.05
C LEU A 135 4.21 4.07 -5.37
N HIS A 136 4.93 4.53 -4.35
CA HIS A 136 6.12 5.36 -4.50
C HIS A 136 7.30 4.64 -5.20
N HIS A 137 7.32 3.31 -5.27
CA HIS A 137 8.33 2.55 -6.02
C HIS A 137 8.18 2.69 -7.53
N PHE A 138 7.00 3.09 -8.03
CA PHE A 138 6.73 3.19 -9.46
C PHE A 138 7.01 4.60 -10.00
N ARG A 139 7.49 4.70 -11.25
CA ARG A 139 7.54 5.97 -11.99
C ARG A 139 6.12 6.45 -12.28
N ASP A 140 5.95 7.73 -12.60
CA ASP A 140 4.62 8.34 -12.74
C ASP A 140 3.71 7.57 -13.71
N ALA A 141 4.19 7.24 -14.91
CA ALA A 141 3.43 6.46 -15.88
C ALA A 141 3.05 5.04 -15.37
N ASP A 142 3.96 4.38 -14.65
CA ASP A 142 3.69 3.07 -14.07
C ASP A 142 2.79 3.17 -12.84
N ALA A 143 2.90 4.22 -12.04
CA ALA A 143 1.98 4.50 -10.94
C ALA A 143 0.54 4.68 -11.45
N VAL A 144 0.34 5.38 -12.58
CA VAL A 144 -0.97 5.45 -13.26
C VAL A 144 -1.46 4.06 -13.68
N ARG A 145 -0.59 3.22 -14.24
CA ARG A 145 -0.95 1.85 -14.64
C ARG A 145 -1.34 1.00 -13.43
N VAL A 146 -0.57 1.09 -12.33
CA VAL A 146 -0.91 0.41 -11.08
C VAL A 146 -2.27 0.86 -10.57
N LEU A 147 -2.52 2.18 -10.46
CA LEU A 147 -3.82 2.70 -10.02
C LEU A 147 -4.97 2.23 -10.93
N ARG A 148 -4.73 2.14 -12.23
CA ARG A 148 -5.71 1.62 -13.20
C ARG A 148 -6.02 0.14 -12.94
N GLU A 149 -5.01 -0.67 -12.65
CA GLU A 149 -5.18 -2.09 -12.30
C GLU A 149 -5.88 -2.26 -10.95
N LEU A 150 -5.53 -1.44 -9.93
CA LEU A 150 -6.25 -1.46 -8.65
C LEU A 150 -7.74 -1.16 -8.88
N GLY A 151 -8.06 -0.13 -9.68
CA GLY A 151 -9.43 0.24 -10.01
C GLY A 151 -10.17 -0.80 -10.84
N ARG A 152 -9.46 -1.53 -11.72
CA ARG A 152 -10.03 -2.58 -12.56
C ARG A 152 -10.50 -3.77 -11.74
N VAL A 153 -9.67 -4.24 -10.81
CA VAL A 153 -9.99 -5.43 -10.00
C VAL A 153 -10.85 -5.13 -8.78
N ALA A 154 -11.01 -3.84 -8.43
CA ALA A 154 -11.88 -3.39 -7.35
C ALA A 154 -13.34 -3.32 -7.80
N ARG A 155 -14.26 -3.86 -7.01
CA ARG A 155 -15.71 -3.74 -7.21
C ARG A 155 -16.28 -2.46 -6.59
N ARG A 156 -15.76 -2.04 -5.47
CA ARG A 156 -16.34 -0.95 -4.68
C ARG A 156 -15.36 0.17 -4.37
N ARG A 157 -14.16 -0.15 -3.88
CA ARG A 157 -13.25 0.85 -3.32
C ARG A 157 -11.78 0.50 -3.55
N VAL A 158 -11.00 1.52 -3.83
CA VAL A 158 -9.53 1.50 -3.85
C VAL A 158 -9.03 2.41 -2.73
N VAL A 159 -8.15 1.91 -1.86
CA VAL A 159 -7.53 2.70 -0.79
C VAL A 159 -6.01 2.57 -0.91
N VAL A 160 -5.35 3.66 -1.29
CA VAL A 160 -3.88 3.72 -1.36
C VAL A 160 -3.36 4.56 -0.22
N SER A 161 -2.49 4.00 0.61
CA SER A 161 -1.84 4.70 1.71
C SER A 161 -0.34 4.76 1.48
N ASP A 162 0.20 5.96 1.34
CA ASP A 162 1.63 6.11 1.04
C ASP A 162 2.25 7.30 1.79
N LEU A 163 3.56 7.43 1.69
CA LEU A 163 4.34 8.51 2.28
C LEU A 163 4.04 9.84 1.59
N GLU A 164 4.18 10.95 2.31
CA GLU A 164 4.13 12.28 1.71
C GLU A 164 5.54 12.82 1.49
N ARG A 165 5.85 13.29 0.26
CA ARG A 165 7.09 14.00 -0.06
C ARG A 165 7.08 15.39 0.59
N HIS A 166 7.76 15.51 1.73
CA HIS A 166 7.79 16.73 2.53
C HIS A 166 9.17 16.95 3.16
N ARG A 167 9.67 18.20 3.17
CA ARG A 167 11.02 18.55 3.67
C ARG A 167 11.26 18.11 5.12
N LEU A 168 10.31 18.40 6.00
CA LEU A 168 10.44 18.05 7.41
C LEU A 168 10.37 16.52 7.61
N HIS A 169 9.53 15.82 6.85
CA HIS A 169 9.49 14.36 6.84
C HIS A 169 10.86 13.78 6.47
N TYR A 170 11.46 14.28 5.39
CA TYR A 170 12.79 13.86 4.96
C TYR A 170 13.86 14.10 6.02
N LEU A 171 13.86 15.29 6.65
CA LEU A 171 14.79 15.62 7.71
C LEU A 171 14.64 14.67 8.91
N VAL A 172 13.42 14.45 9.39
CA VAL A 172 13.13 13.53 10.51
C VAL A 172 13.61 12.12 10.18
N VAL A 173 13.29 11.60 8.98
CA VAL A 173 13.69 10.25 8.57
C VAL A 173 15.22 10.16 8.43
N ARG A 174 15.91 11.20 7.96
CA ARG A 174 17.38 11.23 7.95
C ARG A 174 18.00 11.14 9.32
N VAL A 175 17.43 11.86 10.31
CA VAL A 175 17.88 11.77 11.70
C VAL A 175 17.64 10.38 12.26
N LEU A 176 16.47 9.77 12.01
CA LEU A 176 16.18 8.38 12.41
C LEU A 176 17.13 7.38 11.74
N ALA A 177 17.45 7.58 10.48
CA ALA A 177 18.38 6.75 9.73
C ALA A 177 19.80 6.81 10.33
N ALA A 178 20.25 8.00 10.76
CA ALA A 178 21.57 8.18 11.35
C ALA A 178 21.66 7.69 12.81
N THR A 179 20.53 7.55 13.51
CA THR A 179 20.46 7.20 14.94
C THR A 179 19.88 5.82 15.16
N LEU A 180 18.56 5.67 15.02
CA LEU A 180 17.82 4.47 15.36
C LEU A 180 18.14 3.30 14.40
N TRP A 181 18.28 3.58 13.09
CA TRP A 181 18.52 2.57 12.04
C TRP A 181 19.98 2.46 11.61
N ARG A 182 20.92 3.06 12.37
CA ARG A 182 22.35 3.06 12.02
C ARG A 182 22.93 1.65 11.81
N ARG A 183 22.36 0.63 12.47
CA ARG A 183 22.79 -0.78 12.40
C ARG A 183 22.01 -1.60 11.37
N ASP A 184 21.00 -1.02 10.73
CA ASP A 184 20.25 -1.66 9.64
C ASP A 184 20.57 -0.89 8.34
N PRO A 185 21.50 -1.40 7.51
CA PRO A 185 21.98 -0.70 6.33
C PRO A 185 20.88 -0.52 5.27
N ILE A 186 19.93 -1.47 5.17
CA ILE A 186 18.82 -1.39 4.24
C ILE A 186 17.89 -0.27 4.66
N THR A 187 17.27 -0.35 5.84
CA THR A 187 16.33 0.68 6.32
C THR A 187 16.98 2.06 6.39
N ARG A 188 18.26 2.15 6.81
CA ARG A 188 19.02 3.41 6.85
C ARG A 188 19.12 4.07 5.48
N THR A 189 19.27 3.29 4.42
CA THR A 189 19.42 3.78 3.06
C THR A 189 18.06 4.03 2.41
N ASP A 190 17.14 3.09 2.55
CA ASP A 190 15.89 3.10 1.81
C ASP A 190 14.86 4.07 2.40
N ALA A 191 14.77 4.19 3.73
CA ALA A 191 13.78 5.08 4.32
C ALA A 191 13.89 6.56 3.86
N PRO A 192 15.08 7.20 3.76
CA PRO A 192 15.19 8.52 3.14
C PRO A 192 14.89 8.52 1.63
N ARG A 193 15.23 7.44 0.90
CA ARG A 193 14.93 7.32 -0.55
C ARG A 193 13.44 7.27 -0.79
N SER A 194 12.70 6.48 -0.01
CA SER A 194 11.23 6.39 -0.10
C SER A 194 10.56 7.76 0.03
N ILE A 195 11.07 8.65 0.91
CA ILE A 195 10.53 10.01 1.01
C ILE A 195 10.80 10.84 -0.25
N LEU A 196 11.96 10.68 -0.90
CA LEU A 196 12.28 11.36 -2.16
C LEU A 196 11.48 10.82 -3.34
N GLN A 197 11.05 9.56 -3.27
CA GLN A 197 10.21 8.88 -4.25
C GLN A 197 8.71 9.10 -4.01
N ALA A 198 8.33 9.50 -2.80
CA ALA A 198 6.93 9.69 -2.43
C ALA A 198 6.25 10.79 -3.25
N PHE A 199 4.95 10.71 -3.38
CA PHE A 199 4.13 11.72 -4.05
C PHE A 199 3.75 12.86 -3.10
N THR A 200 3.43 14.01 -3.65
CA THR A 200 2.66 15.05 -2.97
C THR A 200 1.17 14.74 -3.08
N ALA A 201 0.35 15.39 -2.27
CA ALA A 201 -1.10 15.20 -2.35
C ALA A 201 -1.68 15.56 -3.72
N GLN A 202 -1.17 16.62 -4.37
CA GLN A 202 -1.64 17.03 -5.69
C GLN A 202 -1.24 16.02 -6.75
N GLU A 203 0.01 15.58 -6.78
CA GLU A 203 0.47 14.54 -7.71
C GLU A 203 -0.36 13.26 -7.58
N LEU A 204 -0.71 12.84 -6.36
CA LEU A 204 -1.53 11.64 -6.15
C LEU A 204 -2.98 11.83 -6.65
N VAL A 205 -3.53 13.05 -6.55
CA VAL A 205 -4.83 13.40 -7.15
C VAL A 205 -4.75 13.30 -8.66
N ASP A 206 -3.74 13.91 -9.27
CA ASP A 206 -3.57 13.95 -10.72
C ASP A 206 -3.41 12.53 -11.30
N LEU A 207 -2.58 11.70 -10.64
CA LEU A 207 -2.40 10.29 -11.04
C LEU A 207 -3.71 9.47 -10.93
N ALA A 208 -4.49 9.69 -9.88
CA ALA A 208 -5.77 8.99 -9.70
C ALA A 208 -6.78 9.38 -10.79
N GLN A 209 -6.82 10.65 -11.18
CA GLN A 209 -7.65 11.14 -12.28
C GLN A 209 -7.20 10.56 -13.62
N GLU A 210 -5.90 10.57 -13.92
CA GLU A 210 -5.32 9.99 -15.14
C GLU A 210 -5.56 8.48 -15.22
N ALA A 211 -5.54 7.79 -14.09
CA ALA A 211 -5.87 6.36 -14.01
C ALA A 211 -7.36 6.06 -14.26
N GLY A 212 -8.23 7.08 -14.25
CA GLY A 212 -9.67 6.92 -14.44
C GLY A 212 -10.39 6.33 -13.23
N LEU A 213 -9.84 6.50 -12.02
CA LEU A 213 -10.54 6.14 -10.79
C LEU A 213 -11.79 7.02 -10.61
N ALA A 214 -12.83 6.46 -9.99
CA ALA A 214 -14.00 7.27 -9.62
C ALA A 214 -13.60 8.38 -8.64
N PRO A 215 -14.34 9.50 -8.62
CA PRO A 215 -14.03 10.62 -7.73
C PRO A 215 -13.80 10.15 -6.30
N GLY A 216 -12.69 10.58 -5.74
CA GLY A 216 -12.25 10.21 -4.40
C GLY A 216 -11.61 11.38 -3.67
N THR A 217 -11.03 11.10 -2.52
CA THR A 217 -10.35 12.09 -1.70
C THR A 217 -8.92 11.68 -1.44
N VAL A 218 -7.99 12.63 -1.48
CA VAL A 218 -6.64 12.46 -0.95
C VAL A 218 -6.57 13.22 0.37
N ARG A 219 -6.32 12.51 1.46
CA ARG A 219 -6.24 13.08 2.81
C ARG A 219 -4.86 12.90 3.41
N ARG A 220 -4.41 13.96 4.09
CA ARG A 220 -3.20 13.90 4.92
C ARG A 220 -3.50 13.32 6.28
N HIS A 221 -2.67 12.40 6.71
CA HIS A 221 -2.68 11.84 8.06
C HIS A 221 -1.33 12.08 8.74
N PHE A 222 -1.37 12.39 10.03
CA PHE A 222 -0.17 12.55 10.84
C PHE A 222 0.48 11.18 11.14
N PRO A 223 1.82 11.10 11.07
CA PRO A 223 2.76 12.05 10.48
C PRO A 223 2.99 11.73 8.99
N TYR A 224 2.90 12.75 8.11
CA TYR A 224 3.33 12.73 6.70
C TYR A 224 2.87 11.51 5.86
N ARG A 225 1.63 11.11 6.00
CA ARG A 225 1.01 10.06 5.22
C ARG A 225 -0.11 10.61 4.37
N LEU A 226 -0.17 10.16 3.12
CA LEU A 226 -1.29 10.41 2.22
C LEU A 226 -2.16 9.16 2.14
N VAL A 227 -3.46 9.34 2.11
CA VAL A 227 -4.40 8.27 1.78
C VAL A 227 -5.30 8.75 0.66
N LEU A 228 -5.21 8.09 -0.48
CA LEU A 228 -6.20 8.15 -1.56
C LEU A 228 -7.30 7.14 -1.23
N ASP A 229 -8.53 7.61 -1.19
CA ASP A 229 -9.74 6.82 -1.01
C ASP A 229 -10.68 7.16 -2.17
N ALA A 230 -10.81 6.23 -3.09
CA ALA A 230 -11.56 6.40 -4.32
C ALA A 230 -12.52 5.22 -4.55
N GLY A 231 -13.62 5.45 -5.24
CA GLY A 231 -14.44 4.37 -5.76
C GLY A 231 -13.68 3.54 -6.81
N ALA A 232 -14.16 2.34 -7.07
CA ALA A 232 -13.73 1.55 -8.21
C ALA A 232 -13.91 2.36 -9.51
N ARG A 233 -13.21 1.94 -10.56
CA ARG A 233 -13.21 2.63 -11.85
C ARG A 233 -14.65 2.93 -12.32
N ARG A 234 -14.87 4.14 -12.84
CA ARG A 234 -16.09 4.46 -13.61
C ARG A 234 -15.98 3.76 -14.96
N GLU A 235 -16.36 2.52 -15.04
CA GLU A 235 -16.84 2.05 -16.31
C GLU A 235 -18.22 2.65 -16.56
N ASN A 236 -18.44 3.08 -17.81
CA ASN A 236 -19.77 3.18 -18.40
C ASN A 236 -20.51 1.86 -18.09
N ARG A 237 -21.14 1.76 -16.93
CA ARG A 237 -22.16 0.74 -16.72
C ARG A 237 -23.23 1.12 -17.72
N GLY A 238 -23.15 0.47 -18.89
CA GLY A 238 -24.09 0.65 -19.96
C GLY A 238 -25.47 0.69 -19.36
N ALA A 239 -26.24 1.71 -19.74
CA ALA A 239 -27.67 1.72 -19.48
C ALA A 239 -28.18 0.33 -19.85
N PRO A 240 -29.07 -0.28 -19.04
CA PRO A 240 -29.70 -1.52 -19.46
C PRO A 240 -30.25 -1.25 -20.86
N GLY A 241 -29.77 -2.06 -21.82
CA GLY A 241 -30.26 -1.99 -23.19
C GLY A 241 -31.78 -2.17 -23.20
N PRO A 242 -32.44 -1.58 -24.21
CA PRO A 242 -33.87 -1.54 -24.30
C PRO A 242 -34.52 -2.93 -24.32
#